data_c18a0c384ade60a6b67ccb369a921828
#
_entry.id   c18a0c384ade60a6b67ccb369a921828
#
_cell.length_a   1.000
_cell.length_b   1.000
_cell.length_c   1.000
_cell.angle_alpha   90.00
_cell.angle_beta   90.00
_cell.angle_gamma   90.00
#
_symmetry.space_group_name_H-M   'P 1'
#
loop_
_entity.id
_entity.type
_entity.pdbx_description
1 polymer ?
#
loop_
_entity_poly.entity_id
_entity_poly.type
_entity_poly.pdbx_seq_one_letter_code
_entity_poly.pdbx_strand_id
1 'polypeptide(L)'
;EYKVNMIKIDGKSLKNGFHWKEYLSSMTENKENLNKLIQIVKSKTDLQESIKLLEPKLENKNFIILTEDFCPDSLFNLPIFITISELISNLSLQIFKRSENEYLRDTCQNLGLKKIPAVLITDKNLNILSQWEEKPKKAYKVQSDLLEKNTLLHETKNDSNLTLKELMINSLKNEYNKSLWNETISEINKITNNIN
;
A
#
# COMPACT_ATOMS: atom_id res chain seq x y z
N GLU A 1 23.03 -28.01 -1.78
CA GLU A 1 22.35 -26.77 -2.21
C GLU A 1 20.85 -26.95 -2.04
N TYR A 2 20.28 -26.36 -1.01
CA TYR A 2 18.82 -26.32 -0.86
C TYR A 2 18.30 -25.34 -1.91
N LYS A 3 17.68 -25.84 -2.99
CA LYS A 3 16.83 -25.00 -3.85
C LYS A 3 15.66 -24.50 -3.00
N VAL A 4 15.72 -23.24 -2.59
CA VAL A 4 14.54 -22.55 -2.07
C VAL A 4 13.52 -22.61 -3.22
N ASN A 5 12.45 -23.37 -3.07
CA ASN A 5 11.35 -23.39 -4.03
C ASN A 5 10.74 -21.98 -4.00
N MET A 6 11.17 -21.12 -4.94
CA MET A 6 10.55 -19.81 -5.11
C MET A 6 9.09 -20.02 -5.51
N ILE A 7 8.18 -19.44 -4.75
CA ILE A 7 6.75 -19.46 -5.06
C ILE A 7 6.53 -18.56 -6.26
N LYS A 8 5.92 -19.14 -7.30
CA LYS A 8 5.63 -18.43 -8.55
C LYS A 8 4.13 -18.22 -8.69
N ILE A 9 3.74 -17.00 -9.08
CA ILE A 9 2.36 -16.70 -9.42
C ILE A 9 2.06 -17.24 -10.82
N ASP A 10 0.91 -17.92 -10.97
CA ASP A 10 0.41 -18.26 -12.28
C ASP A 10 -0.18 -17.02 -12.98
N GLY A 11 0.56 -16.48 -13.94
CA GLY A 11 0.13 -15.29 -14.68
C GLY A 11 -1.18 -15.45 -15.45
N LYS A 12 -1.57 -16.70 -15.80
CA LYS A 12 -2.86 -16.96 -16.46
C LYS A 12 -4.04 -16.82 -15.50
N SER A 13 -3.79 -16.99 -14.22
CA SER A 13 -4.79 -16.84 -13.16
C SER A 13 -4.92 -15.41 -12.65
N LEU A 14 -3.99 -14.51 -13.02
CA LEU A 14 -4.11 -13.08 -12.76
C LEU A 14 -5.07 -12.46 -13.79
N LYS A 15 -6.31 -12.23 -13.35
CA LYS A 15 -7.36 -11.62 -14.19
C LYS A 15 -7.78 -10.28 -13.60
N ASN A 16 -8.22 -9.35 -14.46
CA ASN A 16 -8.79 -8.06 -14.06
C ASN A 16 -7.82 -7.19 -13.23
N GLY A 17 -6.52 -7.26 -13.52
CA GLY A 17 -5.55 -6.34 -12.94
C GLY A 17 -5.68 -4.95 -13.56
N PHE A 18 -5.72 -3.94 -12.73
CA PHE A 18 -5.82 -2.54 -13.12
C PHE A 18 -4.46 -1.86 -13.11
N HIS A 19 -4.19 -1.04 -14.11
CA HIS A 19 -3.25 0.07 -13.93
C HIS A 19 -3.85 1.05 -12.90
N TRP A 20 -3.03 1.76 -12.13
CA TRP A 20 -3.54 2.58 -11.02
C TRP A 20 -4.56 3.66 -11.43
N LYS A 21 -4.45 4.23 -12.63
CA LYS A 21 -5.45 5.19 -13.15
C LYS A 21 -6.79 4.55 -13.45
N GLU A 22 -6.77 3.33 -13.95
CA GLU A 22 -7.98 2.52 -14.20
C GLU A 22 -8.63 2.12 -12.87
N TYR A 23 -7.81 1.67 -11.90
CA TYR A 23 -8.28 1.38 -10.55
C TYR A 23 -8.94 2.61 -9.92
N LEU A 24 -8.28 3.77 -9.95
CA LEU A 24 -8.83 5.03 -9.45
C LEU A 24 -10.16 5.36 -10.13
N SER A 25 -10.28 5.14 -11.45
CA SER A 25 -11.52 5.38 -12.20
C SER A 25 -12.63 4.42 -11.81
N SER A 26 -12.31 3.19 -11.44
CA SER A 26 -13.27 2.14 -11.03
C SER A 26 -13.74 2.26 -9.59
N MET A 27 -13.11 3.11 -8.78
CA MET A 27 -13.44 3.25 -7.36
C MET A 27 -14.81 3.88 -7.15
N THR A 28 -15.57 3.34 -6.21
CA THR A 28 -16.85 3.88 -5.74
C THR A 28 -16.71 4.61 -4.41
N GLU A 29 -15.74 4.22 -3.60
CA GLU A 29 -15.40 4.88 -2.34
C GLU A 29 -13.98 5.48 -2.38
N ASN A 30 -13.74 6.53 -1.61
CA ASN A 30 -12.41 7.14 -1.40
C ASN A 30 -11.67 7.65 -2.64
N LYS A 31 -12.29 7.67 -3.82
CA LYS A 31 -11.66 8.05 -5.09
C LYS A 31 -10.95 9.41 -5.03
N GLU A 32 -11.67 10.45 -4.59
CA GLU A 32 -11.11 11.79 -4.50
C GLU A 32 -10.01 11.91 -3.45
N ASN A 33 -10.20 11.21 -2.31
CA ASN A 33 -9.21 11.18 -1.24
C ASN A 33 -7.92 10.51 -1.70
N LEU A 34 -8.01 9.35 -2.38
CA LEU A 34 -6.84 8.66 -2.91
C LEU A 34 -6.11 9.54 -3.94
N ASN A 35 -6.84 10.18 -4.86
CA ASN A 35 -6.23 11.07 -5.84
C ASN A 35 -5.47 12.24 -5.18
N LYS A 36 -6.08 12.88 -4.17
CA LYS A 36 -5.43 13.94 -3.39
C LYS A 36 -4.16 13.46 -2.70
N LEU A 37 -4.20 12.27 -2.08
CA LEU A 37 -3.04 11.71 -1.38
C LEU A 37 -1.90 11.34 -2.34
N ILE A 38 -2.21 10.81 -3.53
CA ILE A 38 -1.22 10.56 -4.58
C ILE A 38 -0.51 11.88 -4.97
N GLN A 39 -1.26 12.97 -5.18
CA GLN A 39 -0.67 14.26 -5.52
C GLN A 39 0.22 14.81 -4.39
N ILE A 40 -0.21 14.66 -3.13
CA ILE A 40 0.59 15.07 -1.97
C ILE A 40 1.91 14.28 -1.93
N VAL A 41 1.87 12.95 -2.04
CA VAL A 41 3.09 12.12 -2.03
C VAL A 41 4.03 12.51 -3.16
N LYS A 42 3.49 12.68 -4.38
CA LYS A 42 4.27 13.10 -5.55
C LYS A 42 4.91 14.48 -5.42
N SER A 43 4.32 15.39 -4.64
CA SER A 43 4.87 16.73 -4.44
C SER A 43 5.99 16.80 -3.38
N LYS A 44 6.22 15.72 -2.61
CA LYS A 44 7.18 15.72 -1.51
C LYS A 44 8.58 15.28 -2.00
N THR A 45 9.50 16.23 -2.08
CA THR A 45 10.87 15.99 -2.56
C THR A 45 11.62 14.98 -1.69
N ASP A 46 11.46 15.04 -0.36
CA ASP A 46 12.07 14.11 0.59
C ASP A 46 11.65 12.64 0.36
N LEU A 47 10.37 12.43 0.05
CA LEU A 47 9.87 11.08 -0.31
C LEU A 47 10.43 10.63 -1.66
N GLN A 48 10.48 11.52 -2.66
CA GLN A 48 11.03 11.19 -3.98
C GLN A 48 12.50 10.79 -3.90
N GLU A 49 13.31 11.51 -3.12
CA GLU A 49 14.71 11.19 -2.87
C GLU A 49 14.85 9.81 -2.20
N SER A 50 14.05 9.55 -1.19
CA SER A 50 14.04 8.25 -0.50
C SER A 50 13.61 7.10 -1.43
N ILE A 51 12.64 7.34 -2.31
CA ILE A 51 12.18 6.36 -3.31
C ILE A 51 13.27 6.05 -4.34
N LYS A 52 14.00 7.05 -4.83
CA LYS A 52 15.11 6.84 -5.78
C LYS A 52 16.18 5.89 -5.25
N LEU A 53 16.42 5.86 -3.93
CA LEU A 53 17.34 4.92 -3.32
C LEU A 53 16.90 3.44 -3.42
N LEU A 54 15.63 3.20 -3.74
CA LEU A 54 15.10 1.84 -3.97
C LEU A 54 15.34 1.34 -5.40
N GLU A 55 15.72 2.21 -6.35
CA GLU A 55 15.84 1.84 -7.76
C GLU A 55 16.72 0.61 -8.01
N PRO A 56 17.93 0.46 -7.42
CA PRO A 56 18.78 -0.71 -7.67
C PRO A 56 18.12 -2.04 -7.26
N LYS A 57 17.14 -1.99 -6.37
CA LYS A 57 16.44 -3.17 -5.83
C LYS A 57 15.14 -3.49 -6.55
N LEU A 58 14.46 -2.46 -7.05
CA LEU A 58 13.11 -2.56 -7.60
C LEU A 58 13.06 -2.43 -9.13
N GLU A 59 14.13 -1.96 -9.76
CA GLU A 59 14.20 -1.93 -11.21
C GLU A 59 13.94 -3.34 -11.79
N ASN A 60 13.16 -3.39 -12.88
CA ASN A 60 12.76 -4.64 -13.53
C ASN A 60 11.96 -5.62 -12.64
N LYS A 61 11.27 -5.13 -11.62
CA LYS A 61 10.35 -5.92 -10.77
C LYS A 61 8.89 -5.57 -11.07
N ASN A 62 7.99 -6.26 -10.38
CA ASN A 62 6.56 -5.95 -10.42
C ASN A 62 6.02 -5.80 -9.00
N PHE A 63 5.12 -4.86 -8.80
CA PHE A 63 4.20 -4.80 -7.68
C PHE A 63 2.86 -5.41 -8.09
N ILE A 64 2.44 -6.45 -7.39
CA ILE A 64 1.11 -7.05 -7.50
C ILE A 64 0.40 -6.75 -6.19
N ILE A 65 -0.63 -5.92 -6.25
CA ILE A 65 -1.30 -5.38 -5.07
C ILE A 65 -2.74 -5.87 -5.02
N LEU A 66 -3.10 -6.54 -3.92
CA LEU A 66 -4.47 -6.93 -3.60
C LEU A 66 -5.07 -5.92 -2.61
N THR A 67 -6.21 -5.33 -2.95
CA THR A 67 -6.78 -4.22 -2.17
C THR A 67 -8.31 -4.10 -2.34
N GLU A 68 -8.92 -3.12 -1.63
CA GLU A 68 -10.29 -2.66 -1.82
C GLU A 68 -10.37 -1.14 -1.65
N ASP A 69 -11.31 -0.50 -2.32
CA ASP A 69 -11.47 0.96 -2.34
C ASP A 69 -12.01 1.55 -1.02
N PHE A 70 -12.72 0.75 -0.24
CA PHE A 70 -13.22 1.14 1.09
C PHE A 70 -12.17 1.02 2.22
N CYS A 71 -11.00 0.40 1.95
CA CYS A 71 -10.00 0.12 2.98
C CYS A 71 -9.19 1.37 3.34
N PRO A 72 -9.21 1.83 4.62
CA PRO A 72 -8.44 3.01 5.03
C PRO A 72 -6.92 2.82 4.91
N ASP A 73 -6.42 1.62 5.22
CA ASP A 73 -4.97 1.34 5.13
C ASP A 73 -4.51 1.35 3.66
N SER A 74 -5.35 0.90 2.74
CA SER A 74 -5.12 1.04 1.29
C SER A 74 -5.10 2.50 0.86
N LEU A 75 -6.04 3.29 1.35
CA LEU A 75 -6.11 4.73 1.06
C LEU A 75 -4.80 5.45 1.36
N PHE A 76 -4.16 5.13 2.48
CA PHE A 76 -2.93 5.81 2.90
C PHE A 76 -1.64 5.21 2.34
N ASN A 77 -1.62 3.93 1.98
CA ASN A 77 -0.39 3.27 1.53
C ASN A 77 -0.27 3.11 0.02
N LEU A 78 -1.38 2.97 -0.73
CA LEU A 78 -1.34 2.94 -2.21
C LEU A 78 -0.60 4.14 -2.83
N PRO A 79 -0.73 5.38 -2.33
CA PRO A 79 -0.01 6.52 -2.88
C PRO A 79 1.51 6.32 -2.96
N ILE A 80 2.10 5.66 -1.97
CA ILE A 80 3.54 5.35 -1.97
C ILE A 80 3.89 4.34 -3.05
N PHE A 81 3.19 3.20 -3.12
CA PHE A 81 3.47 2.17 -4.13
C PHE A 81 3.27 2.69 -5.56
N ILE A 82 2.23 3.50 -5.78
CA ILE A 82 1.98 4.17 -7.07
C ILE A 82 3.15 5.09 -7.42
N THR A 83 3.58 5.94 -6.49
CA THR A 83 4.68 6.88 -6.72
C THR A 83 6.00 6.15 -6.97
N ILE A 84 6.30 5.09 -6.23
CA ILE A 84 7.46 4.22 -6.45
C ILE A 84 7.44 3.66 -7.88
N SER A 85 6.29 3.14 -8.34
CA SER A 85 6.19 2.54 -9.66
C SER A 85 6.32 3.54 -10.82
N GLU A 86 6.08 4.82 -10.57
CA GLU A 86 6.27 5.87 -11.58
C GLU A 86 7.69 6.46 -11.60
N LEU A 87 8.40 6.39 -10.47
CA LEU A 87 9.74 6.95 -10.35
C LEU A 87 10.85 5.94 -10.67
N ILE A 88 10.59 4.64 -10.50
CA ILE A 88 11.58 3.59 -10.73
C ILE A 88 11.42 3.01 -12.14
N SER A 89 12.52 2.95 -12.85
CA SER A 89 12.58 2.46 -14.22
C SER A 89 12.13 0.99 -14.32
N ASN A 90 11.29 0.69 -15.31
CA ASN A 90 10.83 -0.67 -15.60
C ASN A 90 10.14 -1.41 -14.43
N LEU A 91 9.73 -0.71 -13.37
CA LEU A 91 8.88 -1.25 -12.32
C LEU A 91 7.42 -1.20 -12.77
N SER A 92 6.76 -2.34 -12.87
CA SER A 92 5.32 -2.38 -13.18
C SER A 92 4.50 -2.46 -11.88
N LEU A 93 3.28 -1.93 -11.94
CA LEU A 93 2.31 -2.02 -10.85
C LEU A 93 0.96 -2.44 -11.41
N GLN A 94 0.38 -3.48 -10.82
CA GLN A 94 -0.98 -3.93 -11.06
C GLN A 94 -1.76 -4.02 -9.75
N ILE A 95 -2.98 -3.48 -9.76
CA ILE A 95 -3.89 -3.47 -8.62
C ILE A 95 -5.06 -4.41 -8.90
N PHE A 96 -5.37 -5.25 -7.93
CA PHE A 96 -6.45 -6.24 -7.98
C PHE A 96 -7.42 -6.02 -6.83
N LYS A 97 -8.72 -6.03 -7.12
CA LYS A 97 -9.74 -6.03 -6.07
C LYS A 97 -9.83 -7.42 -5.45
N ARG A 98 -9.73 -7.49 -4.13
CA ARG A 98 -9.76 -8.73 -3.36
C ARG A 98 -11.07 -9.49 -3.55
N SER A 99 -12.18 -8.77 -3.65
CA SER A 99 -13.51 -9.34 -3.89
C SER A 99 -13.64 -10.01 -5.26
N GLU A 100 -12.84 -9.61 -6.25
CA GLU A 100 -12.90 -10.09 -7.64
C GLU A 100 -11.79 -11.09 -7.99
N ASN A 101 -10.81 -11.34 -7.09
CA ASN A 101 -9.62 -12.15 -7.37
C ASN A 101 -9.38 -13.24 -6.33
N GLU A 102 -10.15 -14.32 -6.42
CA GLU A 102 -10.04 -15.47 -5.51
C GLU A 102 -8.64 -16.09 -5.53
N TYR A 103 -8.09 -16.35 -6.71
CA TYR A 103 -6.75 -16.91 -6.85
C TYR A 103 -5.68 -16.09 -6.12
N LEU A 104 -5.66 -14.78 -6.32
CA LEU A 104 -4.65 -13.92 -5.68
C LEU A 104 -4.90 -13.79 -4.17
N ARG A 105 -6.17 -13.76 -3.75
CA ARG A 105 -6.56 -13.80 -2.34
C ARG A 105 -6.02 -15.05 -1.65
N ASP A 106 -6.23 -16.21 -2.26
CA ASP A 106 -5.79 -17.49 -1.69
C ASP A 106 -4.25 -17.60 -1.71
N THR A 107 -3.61 -17.11 -2.77
CA THR A 107 -2.14 -17.00 -2.83
C THR A 107 -1.61 -16.15 -1.68
N CYS A 108 -2.16 -14.96 -1.45
CA CYS A 108 -1.76 -14.09 -0.34
C CYS A 108 -1.98 -14.77 1.02
N GLN A 109 -3.13 -15.44 1.22
CA GLN A 109 -3.42 -16.16 2.47
C GLN A 109 -2.43 -17.30 2.74
N ASN A 110 -2.08 -18.07 1.72
CA ASN A 110 -1.09 -19.15 1.82
C ASN A 110 0.32 -18.62 2.14
N LEU A 111 0.63 -17.38 1.78
CA LEU A 111 1.85 -16.66 2.15
C LEU A 111 1.78 -16.01 3.54
N GLY A 112 0.65 -16.15 4.25
CA GLY A 112 0.44 -15.55 5.56
C GLY A 112 -0.08 -14.11 5.53
N LEU A 113 -0.32 -13.52 4.34
CA LEU A 113 -0.90 -12.19 4.19
C LEU A 113 -2.42 -12.26 4.34
N LYS A 114 -2.95 -11.69 5.41
CA LYS A 114 -4.39 -11.76 5.75
C LYS A 114 -5.10 -10.42 5.61
N LYS A 115 -4.34 -9.35 5.49
CA LYS A 115 -4.83 -7.97 5.49
C LYS A 115 -4.56 -7.29 4.16
N ILE A 116 -5.23 -6.18 3.90
CA ILE A 116 -5.07 -5.36 2.70
C ILE A 116 -4.66 -3.93 3.09
N PRO A 117 -3.88 -3.26 2.21
CA PRO A 117 -3.33 -3.76 0.96
C PRO A 117 -2.29 -4.86 1.20
N ALA A 118 -2.35 -5.94 0.41
CA ALA A 118 -1.29 -6.94 0.36
C ALA A 118 -0.48 -6.72 -0.91
N VAL A 119 0.84 -6.63 -0.77
CA VAL A 119 1.77 -6.32 -1.86
C VAL A 119 2.74 -7.47 -2.03
N LEU A 120 2.77 -8.05 -3.22
CA LEU A 120 3.77 -9.01 -3.64
C LEU A 120 4.76 -8.32 -4.57
N ILE A 121 6.06 -8.45 -4.26
CA ILE A 121 7.15 -8.00 -5.11
C ILE A 121 7.66 -9.20 -5.87
N THR A 122 7.61 -9.16 -7.20
CA THR A 122 8.03 -10.27 -8.06
C THR A 122 9.10 -9.85 -9.04
N ASP A 123 9.83 -10.83 -9.58
CA ASP A 123 10.60 -10.65 -10.80
C ASP A 123 9.68 -10.63 -12.04
N LYS A 124 10.28 -10.47 -13.22
CA LYS A 124 9.55 -10.47 -14.52
C LYS A 124 8.92 -11.83 -14.85
N ASN A 125 9.37 -12.90 -14.22
CA ASN A 125 8.83 -14.25 -14.38
C ASN A 125 7.73 -14.58 -13.36
N LEU A 126 7.31 -13.59 -12.54
CA LEU A 126 6.33 -13.71 -11.46
C LEU A 126 6.78 -14.61 -10.30
N ASN A 127 8.08 -14.82 -10.11
CA ASN A 127 8.59 -15.40 -8.88
C ASN A 127 8.48 -14.38 -7.75
N ILE A 128 7.89 -14.79 -6.62
CA ILE A 128 7.71 -13.91 -5.46
C ILE A 128 9.05 -13.76 -4.76
N LEU A 129 9.51 -12.53 -4.68
CA LEU A 129 10.79 -12.15 -4.07
C LEU A 129 10.63 -11.59 -2.66
N SER A 130 9.53 -10.89 -2.42
CA SER A 130 9.21 -10.29 -1.13
C SER A 130 7.72 -9.94 -1.03
N GLN A 131 7.29 -9.58 0.18
CA GLN A 131 5.89 -9.25 0.46
C GLN A 131 5.75 -8.20 1.56
N TRP A 132 4.66 -7.46 1.52
CA TRP A 132 4.29 -6.46 2.52
C TRP A 132 2.76 -6.40 2.67
N GLU A 133 2.26 -6.06 3.86
CA GLU A 133 0.80 -5.93 4.05
C GLU A 133 0.40 -4.77 4.97
N GLU A 134 -0.81 -4.30 4.76
CA GLU A 134 -1.60 -3.40 5.57
C GLU A 134 -0.99 -2.01 5.73
N LYS A 135 -0.05 -1.82 6.65
CA LYS A 135 0.53 -0.54 7.03
C LYS A 135 1.90 -0.72 7.68
N PRO A 136 2.73 0.34 7.75
CA PRO A 136 4.00 0.24 8.44
C PRO A 136 3.79 -0.04 9.94
N LYS A 137 4.68 -0.81 10.54
CA LYS A 137 4.58 -1.26 11.94
C LYS A 137 4.33 -0.12 12.93
N LYS A 138 4.94 1.03 12.70
CA LYS A 138 4.75 2.22 13.53
C LYS A 138 3.31 2.75 13.51
N ALA A 139 2.59 2.55 12.41
CA ALA A 139 1.21 3.02 12.27
C ALA A 139 0.23 2.34 13.24
N TYR A 140 0.51 1.11 13.68
CA TYR A 140 -0.36 0.43 14.66
C TYR A 140 -0.48 1.19 15.96
N LYS A 141 0.66 1.61 16.53
CA LYS A 141 0.66 2.42 17.76
C LYS A 141 0.01 3.78 17.53
N VAL A 142 0.38 4.45 16.44
CA VAL A 142 -0.19 5.76 16.09
C VAL A 142 -1.71 5.69 15.94
N GLN A 143 -2.26 4.67 15.27
CA GLN A 143 -3.71 4.49 15.14
C GLN A 143 -4.39 4.25 16.49
N SER A 144 -3.78 3.45 17.37
CA SER A 144 -4.33 3.21 18.70
C SER A 144 -4.40 4.51 19.53
N ASP A 145 -3.29 5.27 19.55
CA ASP A 145 -3.21 6.54 20.26
C ASP A 145 -4.21 7.58 19.71
N LEU A 146 -4.38 7.62 18.36
CA LEU A 146 -5.35 8.49 17.71
C LEU A 146 -6.80 8.07 17.97
N LEU A 147 -7.08 6.79 18.02
CA LEU A 147 -8.43 6.29 18.32
C LEU A 147 -8.86 6.73 19.71
N GLU A 148 -8.02 6.53 20.71
CA GLU A 148 -8.28 6.97 22.09
C GLU A 148 -8.54 8.48 22.15
N LYS A 149 -7.64 9.29 21.56
CA LYS A 149 -7.76 10.74 21.52
C LYS A 149 -9.02 11.21 20.81
N ASN A 150 -9.34 10.66 19.64
CA ASN A 150 -10.49 11.09 18.83
C ASN A 150 -11.81 10.63 19.44
N THR A 151 -11.85 9.49 20.13
CA THR A 151 -13.02 9.03 20.88
C THR A 151 -13.33 10.02 22.00
N LEU A 152 -12.34 10.41 22.80
CA LEU A 152 -12.51 11.43 23.86
C LEU A 152 -12.99 12.77 23.30
N LEU A 153 -12.42 13.21 22.15
CA LEU A 153 -12.84 14.45 21.51
C LEU A 153 -14.28 14.39 20.97
N HIS A 154 -14.69 13.25 20.42
CA HIS A 154 -16.03 13.03 19.91
C HIS A 154 -17.07 13.01 21.02
N GLU A 155 -16.74 12.38 22.16
CA GLU A 155 -17.62 12.32 23.33
C GLU A 155 -17.76 13.67 24.05
N THR A 156 -16.68 14.49 24.07
CA THR A 156 -16.68 15.77 24.79
C THR A 156 -17.21 16.94 23.97
N LYS A 157 -17.17 16.86 22.64
CA LYS A 157 -17.67 17.89 21.73
C LYS A 157 -19.03 17.45 21.15
N ASN A 158 -20.09 17.73 21.88
CA ASN A 158 -21.49 17.54 21.42
C ASN A 158 -21.85 18.32 20.12
N ASP A 159 -20.91 19.07 19.53
CA ASP A 159 -21.13 20.01 18.41
C ASP A 159 -20.21 19.75 17.22
N SER A 160 -19.46 18.64 17.16
CA SER A 160 -18.66 18.35 15.97
C SER A 160 -19.54 17.67 14.91
N ASN A 161 -19.79 18.36 13.79
CA ASN A 161 -20.47 17.80 12.62
C ASN A 161 -19.70 16.64 11.95
N LEU A 162 -18.55 16.20 12.52
CA LEU A 162 -17.69 15.15 11.98
C LEU A 162 -17.90 13.84 12.73
N THR A 163 -18.07 12.77 11.99
CA THR A 163 -18.10 11.41 12.53
C THR A 163 -16.72 11.01 13.07
N LEU A 164 -16.67 10.03 13.99
CA LEU A 164 -15.40 9.47 14.47
C LEU A 164 -14.53 8.94 13.30
N LYS A 165 -15.14 8.37 12.26
CA LYS A 165 -14.44 7.91 11.05
C LYS A 165 -13.74 9.08 10.34
N GLU A 166 -14.40 10.21 10.16
CA GLU A 166 -13.82 11.40 9.52
C GLU A 166 -12.70 12.01 10.37
N LEU A 167 -12.88 12.07 11.68
CA LEU A 167 -11.83 12.51 12.60
C LEU A 167 -10.60 11.61 12.51
N MET A 168 -10.78 10.29 12.46
CA MET A 168 -9.69 9.33 12.31
C MET A 168 -8.97 9.49 10.98
N ILE A 169 -9.69 9.62 9.86
CA ILE A 169 -9.10 9.82 8.53
C ILE A 169 -8.28 11.11 8.49
N ASN A 170 -8.80 12.21 9.03
CA ASN A 170 -8.10 13.49 9.06
C ASN A 170 -6.83 13.42 9.93
N SER A 171 -6.91 12.78 11.09
CA SER A 171 -5.76 12.60 11.98
C SER A 171 -4.69 11.71 11.37
N LEU A 172 -5.08 10.59 10.75
CA LEU A 172 -4.16 9.69 10.04
C LEU A 172 -3.48 10.38 8.86
N LYS A 173 -4.22 11.18 8.08
CA LYS A 173 -3.65 11.98 6.99
C LYS A 173 -2.48 12.83 7.46
N ASN A 174 -2.63 13.48 8.61
CA ASN A 174 -1.58 14.30 9.19
C ASN A 174 -0.35 13.46 9.60
N GLU A 175 -0.56 12.31 10.24
CA GLU A 175 0.54 11.44 10.67
C GLU A 175 1.26 10.76 9.48
N TYR A 176 0.52 10.36 8.44
CA TYR A 176 1.13 9.86 7.20
C TYR A 176 1.95 10.95 6.52
N ASN A 177 1.41 12.16 6.40
CA ASN A 177 2.12 13.31 5.83
C ASN A 177 3.36 13.71 6.64
N LYS A 178 3.34 13.51 7.95
CA LYS A 178 4.45 13.84 8.87
C LYS A 178 5.58 12.80 8.80
N SER A 179 5.28 11.51 8.85
CA SER A 179 6.32 10.48 8.95
C SER A 179 5.96 9.08 8.47
N LEU A 180 4.67 8.68 8.46
CA LEU A 180 4.34 7.27 8.21
C LEU A 180 4.61 6.83 6.77
N TRP A 181 4.59 7.72 5.79
CA TRP A 181 5.03 7.41 4.43
C TRP A 181 6.53 7.08 4.36
N ASN A 182 7.35 7.80 5.12
CA ASN A 182 8.78 7.47 5.25
C ASN A 182 8.99 6.10 5.91
N GLU A 183 8.16 5.73 6.89
CA GLU A 183 8.20 4.41 7.51
C GLU A 183 7.84 3.31 6.50
N THR A 184 6.81 3.52 5.67
CA THR A 184 6.44 2.58 4.58
C THR A 184 7.63 2.39 3.62
N ILE A 185 8.27 3.47 3.17
CA ILE A 185 9.46 3.40 2.29
C ILE A 185 10.61 2.66 2.99
N SER A 186 10.85 2.95 4.28
CA SER A 186 11.88 2.26 5.07
C SER A 186 11.63 0.76 5.18
N GLU A 187 10.38 0.34 5.38
CA GLU A 187 10.04 -1.08 5.42
C GLU A 187 10.23 -1.74 4.05
N ILE A 188 9.80 -1.10 2.95
CA ILE A 188 10.04 -1.58 1.59
C ILE A 188 11.53 -1.74 1.35
N ASN A 189 12.35 -0.77 1.76
CA ASN A 189 13.81 -0.84 1.64
C ASN A 189 14.39 -2.06 2.38
N LYS A 190 13.89 -2.35 3.59
CA LYS A 190 14.34 -3.50 4.40
C LYS A 190 13.99 -4.84 3.77
N ILE A 191 12.73 -5.00 3.32
CA ILE A 191 12.27 -6.27 2.75
C ILE A 191 12.84 -6.55 1.36
N THR A 192 13.43 -5.53 0.72
CA THR A 192 14.07 -5.65 -0.60
C THR A 192 15.59 -5.78 -0.52
N ASN A 193 16.19 -5.77 0.66
CA ASN A 193 17.66 -5.89 0.80
C ASN A 193 18.26 -7.17 0.23
N ASN A 194 17.49 -8.26 0.21
CA ASN A 194 17.94 -9.57 -0.25
C ASN A 194 17.37 -9.95 -1.63
N ILE A 195 16.80 -8.97 -2.34
CA ILE A 195 16.31 -9.15 -3.72
C ILE A 195 17.47 -8.83 -4.67
N ASN A 196 18.07 -9.88 -5.21
CA ASN A 196 19.07 -9.78 -6.27
C ASN A 196 18.48 -10.22 -7.61
#